data_121f6eda42a0531a2ae0adc8d169ced0
#
_entry.id   121f6eda42a0531a2ae0adc8d169ced0
#
_cell.length_a   1.000
_cell.length_b   1.000
_cell.length_c   1.000
_cell.angle_alpha   90.00
_cell.angle_beta   90.00
_cell.angle_gamma   90.00
#
_symmetry.space_group_name_H-M   'P 1'
#
loop_
_entity.id
_entity.type
_entity.pdbx_description
1 polymer ?
#
loop_
_entity_poly.entity_id
_entity_poly.type
_entity_poly.pdbx_seq_one_letter_code
_entity_poly.pdbx_strand_id
1 'polypeptide(L)'
;RLINSALVSLRIDGYKVSNPIGFKGKEVIVQIYTAFAPLVHISAIERVCDELQLDLVTVAVEPFAVCRACLGNDLDSSFSGIVMDIGGGTTDVAIVEDGGVEGTKMFSIGGRSFTRQIASRLGLSYDEAEKLKLLADSPDMPEELRDKFEKAVERNLEVWQSGVELAIEDFEQVETLPNQVLLCGGGAGLSAIS
;
A
#
# COMPACT_ATOMS: atom_id res chain seq x y z
N ARG A 1 9.07 0.67 19.06
CA ARG A 1 9.86 -0.56 18.86
C ARG A 1 10.13 -0.74 17.36
N LEU A 2 11.37 -1.11 17.00
CA LEU A 2 11.68 -1.57 15.65
C LEU A 2 10.93 -2.87 15.38
N ILE A 3 10.22 -2.96 14.27
CA ILE A 3 9.44 -4.15 13.87
C ILE A 3 9.96 -4.78 12.59
N ASN A 4 10.44 -3.97 11.65
CA ASN A 4 11.06 -4.48 10.43
C ASN A 4 12.39 -3.78 10.18
N SER A 5 13.32 -4.52 9.60
CA SER A 5 14.56 -4.02 9.02
C SER A 5 14.89 -4.87 7.80
N ALA A 6 15.12 -4.23 6.66
CA ALA A 6 15.44 -4.90 5.42
C ALA A 6 16.51 -4.13 4.64
N LEU A 7 17.40 -4.86 4.00
CA LEU A 7 18.35 -4.27 3.06
C LEU A 7 17.59 -3.82 1.81
N VAL A 8 17.76 -2.56 1.44
CA VAL A 8 17.17 -1.97 0.23
C VAL A 8 18.19 -2.05 -0.90
N SER A 9 19.36 -1.47 -0.68
CA SER A 9 20.44 -1.50 -1.65
C SER A 9 21.82 -1.52 -0.98
N LEU A 10 22.80 -2.04 -1.71
CA LEU A 10 24.20 -2.02 -1.33
C LEU A 10 25.03 -1.55 -2.52
N ARG A 11 25.88 -0.55 -2.29
CA ARG A 11 26.78 -0.02 -3.31
C ARG A 11 28.23 -0.08 -2.80
N ILE A 12 29.13 -0.46 -3.70
CA ILE A 12 30.58 -0.46 -3.46
C ILE A 12 31.21 0.41 -4.52
N ASP A 13 31.90 1.48 -4.11
CA ASP A 13 32.49 2.49 -5.00
C ASP A 13 31.51 3.03 -6.06
N GLY A 14 30.21 3.21 -5.65
CA GLY A 14 29.14 3.69 -6.50
C GLY A 14 28.38 2.62 -7.30
N TYR A 15 28.89 1.39 -7.39
CA TYR A 15 28.26 0.30 -8.13
C TYR A 15 27.33 -0.51 -7.24
N LYS A 16 26.09 -0.77 -7.69
CA LYS A 16 25.13 -1.64 -6.98
C LYS A 16 25.62 -3.09 -7.01
N VAL A 17 25.56 -3.75 -5.87
CA VAL A 17 26.06 -5.13 -5.67
C VAL A 17 25.01 -5.95 -4.95
N SER A 18 24.56 -7.06 -5.55
CA SER A 18 23.58 -7.98 -4.93
C SER A 18 24.22 -8.88 -3.88
N ASN A 19 25.45 -9.36 -4.12
CA ASN A 19 26.21 -10.16 -3.16
C ASN A 19 27.58 -9.55 -2.88
N PRO A 20 27.76 -8.87 -1.74
CA PRO A 20 28.99 -8.15 -1.41
C PRO A 20 30.12 -9.04 -0.91
N ILE A 21 29.87 -10.35 -0.69
CA ILE A 21 30.88 -11.24 -0.09
C ILE A 21 32.09 -11.37 -0.99
N GLY A 22 33.26 -10.99 -0.46
CA GLY A 22 34.53 -11.05 -1.17
C GLY A 22 34.86 -9.79 -1.99
N PHE A 23 33.95 -8.84 -2.15
CA PHE A 23 34.24 -7.55 -2.78
C PHE A 23 35.04 -6.65 -1.83
N LYS A 24 35.93 -5.84 -2.40
CA LYS A 24 36.68 -4.81 -1.69
C LYS A 24 36.43 -3.48 -2.39
N GLY A 25 36.18 -2.44 -1.62
CA GLY A 25 35.99 -1.08 -2.13
C GLY A 25 36.50 -0.05 -1.13
N LYS A 26 36.63 1.18 -1.56
CA LYS A 26 37.01 2.32 -0.72
C LYS A 26 35.79 2.88 0.03
N GLU A 27 34.62 2.80 -0.60
CA GLU A 27 33.35 3.27 -0.08
C GLU A 27 32.32 2.16 -0.16
N VAL A 28 31.59 1.93 0.94
CA VAL A 28 30.47 1.00 1.00
C VAL A 28 29.26 1.73 1.53
N ILE A 29 28.22 1.84 0.70
CA ILE A 29 26.94 2.45 1.06
C ILE A 29 25.92 1.34 1.24
N VAL A 30 25.29 1.31 2.41
CA VAL A 30 24.24 0.36 2.75
C VAL A 30 22.97 1.15 3.04
N GLN A 31 21.93 0.93 2.24
CA GLN A 31 20.62 1.51 2.45
C GLN A 31 19.74 0.47 3.13
N ILE A 32 19.11 0.86 4.25
CA ILE A 32 18.29 -0.04 5.06
C ILE A 32 16.91 0.59 5.25
N TYR A 33 15.88 -0.14 4.88
CA TYR A 33 14.52 0.17 5.27
C TYR A 33 14.30 -0.22 6.73
N THR A 34 13.74 0.67 7.54
CA THR A 34 13.41 0.39 8.93
C THR A 34 12.00 0.89 9.24
N ALA A 35 11.20 0.04 9.88
CA ALA A 35 9.87 0.39 10.32
C ALA A 35 9.74 0.29 11.85
N PHE A 36 9.08 1.28 12.43
CA PHE A 36 8.83 1.36 13.85
C PHE A 36 7.33 1.42 14.14
N ALA A 37 6.90 0.79 15.23
CA ALA A 37 5.54 0.90 15.72
C ALA A 37 5.50 1.27 17.21
N PRO A 38 4.46 2.00 17.65
CA PRO A 38 4.22 2.24 19.05
C PRO A 38 4.07 0.93 19.83
N LEU A 39 4.61 0.88 21.04
CA LEU A 39 4.53 -0.32 21.89
C LEU A 39 3.08 -0.76 22.16
N VAL A 40 2.17 0.20 22.30
CA VAL A 40 0.76 -0.08 22.55
C VAL A 40 0.13 -0.98 21.48
N HIS A 41 0.48 -0.77 20.21
CA HIS A 41 -0.03 -1.62 19.11
C HIS A 41 0.60 -3.01 19.15
N ILE A 42 1.91 -3.09 19.40
CA ILE A 42 2.59 -4.38 19.50
C ILE A 42 2.05 -5.18 20.68
N SER A 43 1.91 -4.56 21.85
CA SER A 43 1.36 -5.24 23.03
C SER A 43 -0.09 -5.67 22.85
N ALA A 44 -0.89 -4.93 22.07
CA ALA A 44 -2.24 -5.35 21.75
C ALA A 44 -2.25 -6.63 20.87
N ILE A 45 -1.35 -6.72 19.89
CA ILE A 45 -1.20 -7.91 19.05
C ILE A 45 -0.69 -9.09 19.90
N GLU A 46 0.35 -8.88 20.70
CA GLU A 46 0.91 -9.88 21.62
C GLU A 46 -0.20 -10.46 22.52
N ARG A 47 -1.01 -9.58 23.13
CA ARG A 47 -2.13 -10.01 23.98
C ARG A 47 -3.19 -10.83 23.24
N VAL A 48 -3.55 -10.46 22.01
CA VAL A 48 -4.48 -11.24 21.19
C VAL A 48 -3.92 -12.63 20.89
N CYS A 49 -2.63 -12.73 20.58
CA CYS A 49 -1.97 -14.01 20.35
C CYS A 49 -1.99 -14.86 21.62
N ASP A 50 -1.65 -14.28 22.78
CA ASP A 50 -1.66 -14.98 24.07
C ASP A 50 -3.06 -15.50 24.42
N GLU A 51 -4.11 -14.69 24.29
CA GLU A 51 -5.49 -15.07 24.57
C GLU A 51 -5.99 -16.21 23.62
N LEU A 52 -5.49 -16.24 22.40
CA LEU A 52 -5.80 -17.28 21.41
C LEU A 52 -4.84 -18.46 21.44
N GLN A 53 -3.87 -18.47 22.35
CA GLN A 53 -2.81 -19.48 22.44
C GLN A 53 -2.03 -19.67 21.13
N LEU A 54 -1.70 -18.54 20.47
CA LEU A 54 -0.92 -18.49 19.23
C LEU A 54 0.48 -17.96 19.50
N ASP A 55 1.48 -18.54 18.83
CA ASP A 55 2.84 -18.04 18.84
C ASP A 55 2.97 -16.87 17.85
N LEU A 56 3.33 -15.69 18.35
CA LEU A 56 3.63 -14.54 17.50
C LEU A 56 5.00 -14.69 16.84
N VAL A 57 5.03 -15.08 15.58
CA VAL A 57 6.28 -15.31 14.84
C VAL A 57 6.94 -14.01 14.42
N THR A 58 6.17 -13.08 13.87
CA THR A 58 6.68 -11.77 13.40
C THR A 58 5.58 -10.73 13.31
N VAL A 59 5.97 -9.47 13.32
CA VAL A 59 5.09 -8.32 13.01
C VAL A 59 5.72 -7.58 11.83
N ALA A 60 4.92 -7.29 10.82
CA ALA A 60 5.34 -6.54 9.64
C ALA A 60 4.37 -5.38 9.40
N VAL A 61 4.88 -4.26 8.84
CA VAL A 61 4.01 -3.22 8.29
C VAL A 61 3.40 -3.71 6.99
N GLU A 62 2.14 -3.38 6.77
CA GLU A 62 1.33 -3.89 5.65
C GLU A 62 2.00 -3.66 4.28
N PRO A 63 2.45 -2.44 3.90
CA PRO A 63 3.06 -2.23 2.59
C PRO A 63 4.31 -3.10 2.35
N PHE A 64 5.12 -3.31 3.38
CA PHE A 64 6.28 -4.18 3.30
C PHE A 64 5.88 -5.65 3.10
N ALA A 65 4.86 -6.11 3.84
CA ALA A 65 4.36 -7.47 3.73
C ALA A 65 3.76 -7.74 2.34
N VAL A 66 2.98 -6.80 1.80
CA VAL A 66 2.41 -6.88 0.46
C VAL A 66 3.51 -6.93 -0.60
N CYS A 67 4.49 -6.04 -0.54
CA CYS A 67 5.62 -6.07 -1.46
C CYS A 67 6.33 -7.44 -1.44
N ARG A 68 6.58 -7.99 -0.26
CA ARG A 68 7.22 -9.31 -0.12
C ARG A 68 6.35 -10.45 -0.64
N ALA A 69 5.04 -10.38 -0.44
CA ALA A 69 4.10 -11.37 -0.95
C ALA A 69 3.98 -11.35 -2.48
N CYS A 70 3.96 -10.16 -3.08
CA CYS A 70 3.83 -9.99 -4.53
C CYS A 70 5.15 -10.26 -5.29
N LEU A 71 6.28 -9.86 -4.70
CA LEU A 71 7.59 -9.86 -5.37
C LEU A 71 8.49 -11.03 -4.93
N GLY A 72 8.09 -11.76 -3.88
CA GLY A 72 8.90 -12.81 -3.29
C GLY A 72 10.06 -12.29 -2.44
N ASN A 73 10.93 -13.21 -2.02
CA ASN A 73 12.12 -12.90 -1.23
C ASN A 73 13.38 -12.75 -2.08
N ASP A 74 13.24 -12.70 -3.40
CA ASP A 74 14.37 -12.68 -4.30
C ASP A 74 15.01 -11.29 -4.28
N LEU A 75 16.20 -11.20 -3.67
CA LEU A 75 17.04 -10.00 -3.71
C LEU A 75 17.57 -9.71 -5.14
N ASP A 76 17.44 -10.68 -6.02
CA ASP A 76 17.75 -10.56 -7.45
C ASP A 76 16.53 -10.15 -8.30
N SER A 77 15.40 -9.84 -7.66
CA SER A 77 14.25 -9.30 -8.38
C SER A 77 14.61 -7.96 -9.01
N SER A 78 14.46 -7.89 -10.32
CA SER A 78 14.62 -6.64 -11.10
C SER A 78 13.32 -5.81 -11.15
N PHE A 79 12.32 -6.14 -10.31
CA PHE A 79 11.05 -5.43 -10.30
C PHE A 79 11.23 -4.03 -9.72
N SER A 80 10.78 -3.04 -10.49
CA SER A 80 10.62 -1.66 -10.04
C SER A 80 9.20 -1.22 -10.29
N GLY A 81 8.50 -0.75 -9.25
CA GLY A 81 7.09 -0.42 -9.35
C GLY A 81 6.57 0.31 -8.12
N ILE A 82 5.38 0.84 -8.25
CA ILE A 82 4.59 1.41 -7.15
C ILE A 82 3.58 0.35 -6.72
N VAL A 83 3.57 0.01 -5.46
CA VAL A 83 2.59 -0.92 -4.87
C VAL A 83 1.62 -0.09 -4.03
N MET A 84 0.32 -0.20 -4.34
CA MET A 84 -0.73 0.50 -3.59
C MET A 84 -1.68 -0.51 -2.98
N ASP A 85 -1.78 -0.50 -1.65
CA ASP A 85 -2.80 -1.23 -0.92
C ASP A 85 -3.95 -0.30 -0.57
N ILE A 86 -5.09 -0.51 -1.20
CA ILE A 86 -6.29 0.32 -1.03
C ILE A 86 -7.24 -0.42 -0.11
N GLY A 87 -7.06 -0.17 1.19
CA GLY A 87 -7.86 -0.78 2.23
C GLY A 87 -9.23 -0.12 2.41
N GLY A 88 -9.92 -0.50 3.47
CA GLY A 88 -11.22 0.10 3.81
C GLY A 88 -11.09 1.55 4.32
N GLY A 89 -10.04 1.88 5.07
CA GLY A 89 -9.84 3.18 5.71
C GLY A 89 -8.65 3.97 5.22
N THR A 90 -7.64 3.28 4.71
CA THR A 90 -6.35 3.83 4.32
C THR A 90 -5.98 3.39 2.92
N THR A 91 -5.10 4.16 2.29
CA THR A 91 -4.33 3.74 1.13
C THR A 91 -2.86 3.82 1.51
N ASP A 92 -2.17 2.71 1.35
CA ASP A 92 -0.75 2.57 1.58
C ASP A 92 -0.02 2.52 0.24
N VAL A 93 1.03 3.33 0.10
CA VAL A 93 1.83 3.45 -1.12
C VAL A 93 3.26 3.05 -0.79
N ALA A 94 3.81 2.11 -1.53
CA ALA A 94 5.21 1.73 -1.44
C ALA A 94 5.89 1.90 -2.79
N ILE A 95 7.11 2.42 -2.80
CA ILE A 95 7.97 2.42 -4.00
C ILE A 95 9.00 1.32 -3.85
N VAL A 96 9.10 0.51 -4.90
CA VAL A 96 10.04 -0.59 -5.02
C VAL A 96 10.97 -0.31 -6.18
N GLU A 97 12.27 -0.43 -5.95
CA GLU A 97 13.30 -0.29 -6.98
C GLU A 97 14.22 -1.51 -6.93
N ASP A 98 14.33 -2.24 -8.05
CA ASP A 98 15.13 -3.46 -8.17
C ASP A 98 14.87 -4.46 -7.01
N GLY A 99 13.62 -4.68 -6.67
CA GLY A 99 13.18 -5.57 -5.59
C GLY A 99 13.34 -5.03 -4.16
N GLY A 100 13.97 -3.87 -3.97
CA GLY A 100 14.11 -3.19 -2.68
C GLY A 100 12.96 -2.22 -2.41
N VAL A 101 12.42 -2.21 -1.20
CA VAL A 101 11.41 -1.21 -0.78
C VAL A 101 12.12 0.07 -0.39
N GLU A 102 12.05 1.09 -1.24
CA GLU A 102 12.67 2.41 -1.02
C GLU A 102 12.00 3.19 0.11
N GLY A 103 10.68 3.07 0.19
CA GLY A 103 9.91 3.72 1.23
C GLY A 103 8.44 3.37 1.17
N THR A 104 7.71 3.79 2.20
CA THR A 104 6.26 3.62 2.31
C THR A 104 5.62 4.89 2.83
N LYS A 105 4.46 5.24 2.31
CA LYS A 105 3.62 6.34 2.75
C LYS A 105 2.19 5.85 2.93
N MET A 106 1.41 6.53 3.76
CA MET A 106 0.02 6.18 3.99
C MET A 106 -0.82 7.44 4.15
N PHE A 107 -2.05 7.40 3.61
CA PHE A 107 -3.06 8.42 3.86
C PHE A 107 -4.42 7.81 4.17
N SER A 108 -5.23 8.53 4.94
CA SER A 108 -6.47 8.02 5.56
C SER A 108 -7.69 8.14 4.65
N ILE A 109 -7.57 7.69 3.39
CA ILE A 109 -8.67 7.58 2.44
C ILE A 109 -8.63 6.17 1.85
N GLY A 110 -9.75 5.46 1.90
CA GLY A 110 -9.91 4.11 1.37
C GLY A 110 -11.37 3.82 1.01
N GLY A 111 -11.72 2.59 0.76
CA GLY A 111 -13.03 2.16 0.27
C GLY A 111 -14.24 2.68 1.05
N ARG A 112 -14.10 2.86 2.37
CA ARG A 112 -15.16 3.42 3.22
C ARG A 112 -15.45 4.90 2.96
N SER A 113 -14.51 5.67 2.43
CA SER A 113 -14.76 7.05 2.05
C SER A 113 -15.68 7.13 0.83
N PHE A 114 -15.50 6.24 -0.13
CA PHE A 114 -16.38 6.09 -1.28
C PHE A 114 -17.79 5.68 -0.84
N THR A 115 -17.93 4.70 0.04
CA THR A 115 -19.23 4.28 0.58
C THR A 115 -19.98 5.41 1.25
N ARG A 116 -19.29 6.20 2.11
CA ARG A 116 -19.90 7.36 2.75
C ARG A 116 -20.34 8.43 1.75
N GLN A 117 -19.55 8.65 0.71
CA GLN A 117 -19.89 9.63 -0.33
C GLN A 117 -21.11 9.19 -1.14
N ILE A 118 -21.17 7.91 -1.53
CA ILE A 118 -22.32 7.32 -2.20
C ILE A 118 -23.57 7.42 -1.33
N ALA A 119 -23.49 7.03 -0.07
CA ALA A 119 -24.58 7.13 0.90
C ALA A 119 -25.13 8.56 0.98
N SER A 120 -24.24 9.54 1.18
CA SER A 120 -24.60 10.95 1.30
C SER A 120 -25.24 11.51 0.03
N ARG A 121 -24.71 11.17 -1.14
CA ARG A 121 -25.17 11.70 -2.43
C ARG A 121 -26.48 11.10 -2.91
N LEU A 122 -26.69 9.82 -2.61
CA LEU A 122 -27.89 9.09 -3.05
C LEU A 122 -28.98 9.02 -1.98
N GLY A 123 -28.71 9.53 -0.77
CA GLY A 123 -29.65 9.48 0.36
C GLY A 123 -29.87 8.05 0.87
N LEU A 124 -28.84 7.19 0.76
CA LEU A 124 -28.87 5.79 1.17
C LEU A 124 -28.27 5.62 2.57
N SER A 125 -28.64 4.53 3.24
CA SER A 125 -27.89 4.07 4.41
C SER A 125 -26.48 3.61 3.99
N TYR A 126 -25.57 3.52 4.97
CA TYR A 126 -24.21 3.04 4.71
C TYR A 126 -24.20 1.63 4.09
N ASP A 127 -25.02 0.73 4.61
CA ASP A 127 -25.08 -0.67 4.15
C ASP A 127 -25.66 -0.79 2.73
N GLU A 128 -26.65 0.04 2.38
CA GLU A 128 -27.20 0.11 1.02
C GLU A 128 -26.17 0.66 0.04
N ALA A 129 -25.45 1.70 0.43
CA ALA A 129 -24.39 2.30 -0.36
C ALA A 129 -23.22 1.34 -0.56
N GLU A 130 -22.84 0.56 0.46
CA GLU A 130 -21.80 -0.47 0.35
C GLU A 130 -22.22 -1.57 -0.61
N LYS A 131 -23.45 -2.07 -0.52
CA LYS A 131 -23.98 -3.04 -1.48
C LYS A 131 -23.99 -2.49 -2.91
N LEU A 132 -24.42 -1.24 -3.08
CA LEU A 132 -24.43 -0.59 -4.39
C LEU A 132 -23.01 -0.45 -4.96
N LYS A 133 -22.05 -0.07 -4.13
CA LYS A 133 -20.63 0.02 -4.52
C LYS A 133 -20.07 -1.33 -4.98
N LEU A 134 -20.40 -2.43 -4.29
CA LEU A 134 -19.99 -3.77 -4.68
C LEU A 134 -20.64 -4.27 -5.98
N LEU A 135 -21.74 -3.65 -6.40
CA LEU A 135 -22.43 -3.95 -7.67
C LEU A 135 -22.00 -3.02 -8.81
N ALA A 136 -21.01 -2.14 -8.61
CA ALA A 136 -20.66 -1.10 -9.59
C ALA A 136 -20.41 -1.64 -11.00
N ASP A 137 -19.71 -2.77 -11.11
CA ASP A 137 -19.36 -3.40 -12.38
C ASP A 137 -20.29 -4.58 -12.76
N SER A 138 -21.30 -4.84 -11.93
CA SER A 138 -22.24 -5.91 -12.17
C SER A 138 -23.32 -5.48 -13.20
N PRO A 139 -23.76 -6.40 -14.07
CA PRO A 139 -24.97 -6.17 -14.87
C PRO A 139 -26.23 -5.99 -14.02
N ASP A 140 -26.20 -6.39 -12.75
CA ASP A 140 -27.29 -6.21 -11.79
C ASP A 140 -27.39 -4.78 -11.25
N MET A 141 -26.44 -3.91 -11.59
CA MET A 141 -26.49 -2.49 -11.22
C MET A 141 -27.68 -1.80 -11.91
N PRO A 142 -28.64 -1.24 -11.14
CA PRO A 142 -29.79 -0.54 -11.72
C PRO A 142 -29.36 0.63 -12.61
N GLU A 143 -29.79 0.65 -13.85
CA GLU A 143 -29.38 1.65 -14.84
C GLU A 143 -29.72 3.08 -14.39
N GLU A 144 -30.85 3.25 -13.73
CA GLU A 144 -31.30 4.55 -13.18
C GLU A 144 -30.37 5.11 -12.08
N LEU A 145 -29.59 4.24 -11.43
CA LEU A 145 -28.65 4.63 -10.39
C LEU A 145 -27.21 4.77 -10.91
N ARG A 146 -26.90 4.22 -12.07
CA ARG A 146 -25.54 4.22 -12.63
C ARG A 146 -24.95 5.62 -12.76
N ASP A 147 -25.64 6.52 -13.45
CA ASP A 147 -25.18 7.90 -13.61
C ASP A 147 -25.01 8.65 -12.29
N LYS A 148 -25.90 8.39 -11.33
CA LYS A 148 -25.82 9.02 -10.02
C LYS A 148 -24.67 8.47 -9.20
N PHE A 149 -24.44 7.18 -9.31
CA PHE A 149 -23.33 6.47 -8.67
C PHE A 149 -21.99 6.98 -9.20
N GLU A 150 -21.81 7.01 -10.53
CA GLU A 150 -20.60 7.51 -11.18
C GLU A 150 -20.24 8.93 -10.72
N LYS A 151 -21.21 9.85 -10.74
CA LYS A 151 -21.04 11.22 -10.22
C LYS A 151 -20.74 11.28 -8.73
N ALA A 152 -21.22 10.32 -7.94
CA ALA A 152 -20.93 10.27 -6.51
C ALA A 152 -19.49 9.76 -6.25
N VAL A 153 -19.01 8.85 -7.09
CA VAL A 153 -17.66 8.27 -7.00
C VAL A 153 -16.61 9.26 -7.52
N GLU A 154 -16.86 9.93 -8.64
CA GLU A 154 -15.94 10.84 -9.32
C GLU A 154 -15.27 11.85 -8.38
N ARG A 155 -16.07 12.57 -7.60
CA ARG A 155 -15.52 13.56 -6.67
C ARG A 155 -14.63 12.97 -5.58
N ASN A 156 -14.97 11.78 -5.10
CA ASN A 156 -14.14 11.11 -4.10
C ASN A 156 -12.87 10.54 -4.72
N LEU A 157 -12.95 10.16 -5.99
CA LEU A 157 -11.79 9.72 -6.78
C LEU A 157 -10.79 10.86 -6.94
N GLU A 158 -11.22 12.09 -7.29
CA GLU A 158 -10.34 13.26 -7.36
C GLU A 158 -9.59 13.50 -6.04
N VAL A 159 -10.29 13.40 -4.91
CA VAL A 159 -9.68 13.57 -3.58
C VAL A 159 -8.69 12.44 -3.27
N TRP A 160 -9.03 11.22 -3.65
CA TRP A 160 -8.15 10.06 -3.48
C TRP A 160 -6.90 10.18 -4.36
N GLN A 161 -7.05 10.58 -5.64
CA GLN A 161 -5.94 10.81 -6.57
C GLN A 161 -4.98 11.88 -6.03
N SER A 162 -5.50 13.00 -5.53
CA SER A 162 -4.67 14.02 -4.88
C SER A 162 -3.92 13.48 -3.67
N GLY A 163 -4.52 12.55 -2.92
CA GLY A 163 -3.84 11.85 -1.83
C GLY A 163 -2.69 10.97 -2.33
N VAL A 164 -2.87 10.28 -3.45
CA VAL A 164 -1.83 9.48 -4.11
C VAL A 164 -0.69 10.38 -4.61
N GLU A 165 -1.01 11.47 -5.30
CA GLU A 165 -0.03 12.44 -5.80
C GLU A 165 0.85 12.98 -4.66
N LEU A 166 0.23 13.47 -3.58
CA LEU A 166 0.95 13.96 -2.40
C LEU A 166 1.81 12.87 -1.75
N ALA A 167 1.30 11.63 -1.66
CA ALA A 167 2.07 10.52 -1.11
C ALA A 167 3.30 10.18 -1.96
N ILE A 168 3.18 10.28 -3.29
CA ILE A 168 4.27 10.03 -4.23
C ILE A 168 5.30 11.17 -4.21
N GLU A 169 4.85 12.42 -4.18
CA GLU A 169 5.73 13.60 -4.10
C GLU A 169 6.61 13.60 -2.83
N ASP A 170 6.15 12.98 -1.78
CA ASP A 170 6.82 12.88 -0.48
C ASP A 170 8.01 11.87 -0.47
N PHE A 171 8.27 11.19 -1.58
CA PHE A 171 9.43 10.31 -1.75
C PHE A 171 10.62 11.08 -2.34
N GLU A 172 11.25 11.93 -1.52
CA GLU A 172 12.34 12.83 -1.92
C GLU A 172 13.58 12.11 -2.51
N GLN A 173 13.72 10.81 -2.26
CA GLN A 173 14.91 10.03 -2.66
C GLN A 173 14.74 9.32 -4.00
N VAL A 174 13.54 9.37 -4.60
CA VAL A 174 13.23 8.70 -5.86
C VAL A 174 13.40 9.68 -7.02
N GLU A 175 14.50 9.55 -7.75
CA GLU A 175 14.80 10.44 -8.90
C GLU A 175 13.84 10.24 -10.09
N THR A 176 13.39 9.00 -10.28
CA THR A 176 12.49 8.63 -11.39
C THR A 176 11.45 7.64 -10.91
N LEU A 177 10.18 7.97 -11.06
CA LEU A 177 9.10 7.07 -10.69
C LEU A 177 9.07 5.84 -11.60
N PRO A 178 8.88 4.63 -11.03
CA PRO A 178 8.62 3.44 -11.82
C PRO A 178 7.34 3.57 -12.66
N ASN A 179 7.31 2.90 -13.81
CA ASN A 179 6.17 2.94 -14.73
C ASN A 179 5.15 1.81 -14.55
N GLN A 180 5.35 0.98 -13.53
CA GLN A 180 4.44 -0.11 -13.17
C GLN A 180 3.74 0.21 -11.86
N VAL A 181 2.44 -0.08 -11.80
CA VAL A 181 1.64 0.05 -10.57
C VAL A 181 0.97 -1.28 -10.30
N LEU A 182 1.15 -1.78 -9.08
CA LEU A 182 0.44 -2.95 -8.56
C LEU A 182 -0.60 -2.48 -7.56
N LEU A 183 -1.85 -2.81 -7.83
CA LEU A 183 -2.98 -2.51 -6.93
C LEU A 183 -3.36 -3.75 -6.14
N CYS A 184 -3.61 -3.59 -4.85
CA CYS A 184 -4.15 -4.60 -3.97
C CYS A 184 -5.11 -3.98 -2.95
N GLY A 185 -5.67 -4.83 -2.07
CA GLY A 185 -6.69 -4.40 -1.11
C GLY A 185 -8.10 -4.39 -1.69
N GLY A 186 -9.09 -4.37 -0.81
CA GLY A 186 -10.50 -4.41 -1.20
C GLY A 186 -10.98 -3.18 -2.01
N GLY A 187 -10.32 -2.03 -1.84
CA GLY A 187 -10.63 -0.81 -2.59
C GLY A 187 -10.18 -0.85 -4.05
N ALA A 188 -9.16 -1.66 -4.36
CA ALA A 188 -8.68 -1.85 -5.74
C ALA A 188 -9.71 -2.52 -6.65
N GLY A 189 -10.72 -3.18 -6.08
CA GLY A 189 -11.84 -3.75 -6.84
C GLY A 189 -12.87 -2.73 -7.32
N LEU A 190 -12.72 -1.44 -7.00
CA LEU A 190 -13.60 -0.40 -7.54
C LEU A 190 -13.06 0.03 -8.91
N SER A 191 -13.82 -0.22 -9.99
CA SER A 191 -13.42 0.08 -11.38
C SER A 191 -12.99 1.52 -11.63
N ALA A 192 -13.48 2.46 -10.84
CA ALA A 192 -13.05 3.85 -10.93
C ALA A 192 -11.58 4.06 -10.49
N ILE A 193 -10.98 3.09 -9.80
CA ILE A 193 -9.58 3.16 -9.31
C ILE A 193 -8.64 2.36 -10.20
N SER A 194 -9.12 1.28 -10.84
CA SER A 194 -8.31 0.33 -11.66
C SER A 194 -8.17 0.72 -13.14
#